data_c3412f7b116eacbe9c92bdba9d71e9c6
#
_entry.id   c3412f7b116eacbe9c92bdba9d71e9c6
#
_cell.length_a   1.000
_cell.length_b   1.000
_cell.length_c   1.000
_cell.angle_alpha   90.00
_cell.angle_beta   90.00
_cell.angle_gamma   90.00
#
_symmetry.space_group_name_H-M   'P 1'
#
loop_
_entity.id
_entity.type
_entity.pdbx_description
1 polymer ?
#
loop_
_entity_poly.entity_id
_entity_poly.type
_entity_poly.pdbx_seq_one_letter_code
_entity_poly.pdbx_strand_id
1 'polypeptide(L)'
;MASVCTAEATRAAEQRWFDAHPGQDLMDIAAQAVARKAQELLLGGAVDEIMPDWAASQCVLVLVGGGNNGGDGLFAAAALAQRGWRVELAQVMGQPHEAGMAAALDAGCIRVSLGEVTSHSYDLAIDAVLGIGGRPGIPQSLERIDTWLRARQIPVLAVDLPSGLDANSGEVESCVHAAYTITFSSLKWCHIAHPAARYCGELEAVSYTHLTLPTKA
;
A
#
# COMPACT_ATOMS: atom_id res chain seq x y z
N MET A 1 2.51 19.16 -11.50
CA MET A 1 1.49 18.14 -11.84
C MET A 1 2.20 16.79 -11.91
N ALA A 2 1.66 15.76 -11.26
CA ALA A 2 2.20 14.41 -11.37
C ALA A 2 2.02 13.91 -12.82
N SER A 3 3.06 13.34 -13.40
CA SER A 3 3.00 12.75 -14.75
C SER A 3 2.29 11.40 -14.70
N VAL A 4 1.62 11.03 -15.80
CA VAL A 4 1.01 9.70 -15.95
C VAL A 4 1.94 8.84 -16.78
N CYS A 5 2.31 7.66 -16.27
CA CYS A 5 3.26 6.76 -16.90
C CYS A 5 2.71 5.33 -17.00
N THR A 6 3.30 4.54 -17.90
CA THR A 6 3.09 3.09 -17.91
C THR A 6 3.89 2.42 -16.78
N ALA A 7 3.50 1.22 -16.39
CA ALA A 7 4.25 0.42 -15.42
C ALA A 7 5.72 0.21 -15.83
N GLU A 8 5.96 0.00 -17.14
CA GLU A 8 7.32 -0.15 -17.69
C GLU A 8 8.14 1.14 -17.56
N ALA A 9 7.55 2.29 -17.90
CA ALA A 9 8.22 3.58 -17.78
C ALA A 9 8.55 3.91 -16.32
N THR A 10 7.65 3.59 -15.39
CA THR A 10 7.87 3.77 -13.96
C THR A 10 9.03 2.90 -13.48
N ARG A 11 9.02 1.59 -13.77
CA ARG A 11 10.13 0.68 -13.39
C ARG A 11 11.47 1.10 -13.97
N ALA A 12 11.48 1.52 -15.25
CA ALA A 12 12.70 1.99 -15.89
C ALA A 12 13.24 3.28 -15.25
N ALA A 13 12.36 4.15 -14.75
CA ALA A 13 12.76 5.35 -14.02
C ALA A 13 13.32 5.01 -12.64
N GLU A 14 12.69 4.10 -11.91
CA GLU A 14 13.17 3.61 -10.61
C GLU A 14 14.52 2.93 -10.74
N GLN A 15 14.72 2.07 -11.76
CA GLN A 15 16.00 1.43 -11.99
C GLN A 15 17.12 2.45 -12.27
N ARG A 16 16.88 3.45 -13.13
CA ARG A 16 17.86 4.53 -13.37
C ARG A 16 18.18 5.31 -12.10
N TRP A 17 17.19 5.48 -11.25
CA TRP A 17 17.40 6.16 -9.97
C TRP A 17 18.28 5.32 -9.03
N PHE A 18 18.04 4.02 -8.90
CA PHE A 18 18.89 3.10 -8.14
C PHE A 18 20.33 3.10 -8.63
N ASP A 19 20.52 3.05 -9.95
CA ASP A 19 21.84 3.07 -10.57
C ASP A 19 22.61 4.37 -10.25
N ALA A 20 21.90 5.48 -10.15
CA ALA A 20 22.46 6.80 -9.86
C ALA A 20 22.66 7.09 -8.38
N HIS A 21 21.95 6.38 -7.49
CA HIS A 21 21.96 6.63 -6.04
C HIS A 21 22.24 5.33 -5.25
N PRO A 22 23.41 4.72 -5.42
CA PRO A 22 23.76 3.51 -4.68
C PRO A 22 23.78 3.80 -3.17
N GLY A 23 22.99 3.05 -2.40
CA GLY A 23 22.85 3.20 -0.95
C GLY A 23 21.63 3.98 -0.47
N GLN A 24 20.79 4.50 -1.36
CA GLN A 24 19.45 4.97 -1.00
C GLN A 24 18.42 3.87 -1.27
N ASP A 25 17.50 3.69 -0.34
CA ASP A 25 16.46 2.67 -0.43
C ASP A 25 15.09 3.33 -0.72
N LEU A 26 14.60 3.18 -1.97
CA LEU A 26 13.25 3.67 -2.33
C LEU A 26 12.15 2.96 -1.55
N MET A 27 12.39 1.70 -1.16
CA MET A 27 11.44 0.94 -0.37
C MET A 27 11.27 1.55 1.03
N ASP A 28 12.36 2.01 1.66
CA ASP A 28 12.26 2.72 2.93
C ASP A 28 11.47 4.04 2.79
N ILE A 29 11.76 4.82 1.75
CA ILE A 29 11.03 6.08 1.47
C ILE A 29 9.54 5.79 1.23
N ALA A 30 9.21 4.77 0.44
CA ALA A 30 7.83 4.36 0.17
C ALA A 30 7.14 3.90 1.46
N ALA A 31 7.78 3.03 2.23
CA ALA A 31 7.25 2.51 3.48
C ALA A 31 6.98 3.61 4.52
N GLN A 32 7.90 4.57 4.68
CA GLN A 32 7.68 5.72 5.57
C GLN A 32 6.52 6.60 5.10
N ALA A 33 6.35 6.80 3.79
CA ALA A 33 5.22 7.55 3.25
C ALA A 33 3.89 6.82 3.50
N VAL A 34 3.83 5.50 3.30
CA VAL A 34 2.65 4.67 3.64
C VAL A 34 2.33 4.74 5.14
N ALA A 35 3.35 4.58 6.00
CA ALA A 35 3.15 4.63 7.45
C ALA A 35 2.67 6.01 7.91
N ARG A 36 3.22 7.10 7.36
CA ARG A 36 2.78 8.48 7.64
C ARG A 36 1.33 8.68 7.21
N LYS A 37 0.95 8.24 5.98
CA LYS A 37 -0.43 8.37 5.51
C LYS A 37 -1.40 7.55 6.35
N ALA A 38 -1.04 6.32 6.70
CA ALA A 38 -1.84 5.49 7.60
C ALA A 38 -2.07 6.16 8.95
N GLN A 39 -1.03 6.73 9.54
CA GLN A 39 -1.12 7.48 10.80
C GLN A 39 -2.01 8.72 10.68
N GLU A 40 -1.88 9.51 9.60
CA GLU A 40 -2.76 10.65 9.31
C GLU A 40 -4.24 10.24 9.26
N LEU A 41 -4.55 9.13 8.59
CA LEU A 41 -5.92 8.62 8.49
C LEU A 41 -6.47 8.15 9.84
N LEU A 42 -5.66 7.48 10.64
CA LEU A 42 -6.04 7.00 11.96
C LEU A 42 -6.25 8.14 12.98
N LEU A 43 -5.49 9.22 12.86
CA LEU A 43 -5.59 10.40 13.73
C LEU A 43 -6.63 11.43 13.24
N GLY A 44 -7.21 11.23 12.05
CA GLY A 44 -8.20 12.15 11.48
C GLY A 44 -7.64 13.50 11.05
N GLY A 45 -6.34 13.57 10.70
CA GLY A 45 -5.69 14.80 10.23
C GLY A 45 -4.21 14.91 10.59
N ALA A 46 -3.79 16.08 11.10
CA ALA A 46 -2.38 16.38 11.36
C ALA A 46 -1.70 15.35 12.27
N VAL A 47 -0.53 14.91 11.85
CA VAL A 47 0.30 13.96 12.61
C VAL A 47 1.09 14.76 13.64
N ASP A 48 0.67 14.72 14.90
CA ASP A 48 1.48 15.19 16.00
C ASP A 48 2.58 14.18 16.33
N GLU A 49 3.73 14.67 16.82
CA GLU A 49 4.86 13.80 17.18
C GLU A 49 4.55 12.89 18.39
N ILE A 50 3.54 13.21 19.16
CA ILE A 50 3.15 12.46 20.35
C ILE A 50 1.89 11.65 20.06
N MET A 51 2.02 10.32 20.14
CA MET A 51 0.88 9.42 20.03
C MET A 51 -0.09 9.62 21.18
N PRO A 52 -1.37 9.86 20.93
CA PRO A 52 -2.36 9.92 21.99
C PRO A 52 -2.60 8.51 22.59
N ASP A 53 -2.91 8.45 23.89
CA ASP A 53 -3.09 7.18 24.62
C ASP A 53 -4.14 6.24 23.97
N TRP A 54 -5.17 6.80 23.34
CA TRP A 54 -6.21 6.01 22.67
C TRP A 54 -5.71 5.33 21.36
N ALA A 55 -4.64 5.83 20.75
CA ALA A 55 -4.12 5.27 19.51
C ALA A 55 -3.63 3.82 19.65
N ALA A 56 -3.13 3.45 20.84
CA ALA A 56 -2.75 2.08 21.15
C ALA A 56 -3.93 1.07 21.12
N SER A 57 -5.17 1.54 21.17
CA SER A 57 -6.37 0.70 21.06
C SER A 57 -6.76 0.41 19.60
N GLN A 58 -6.27 1.20 18.64
CA GLN A 58 -6.56 1.02 17.23
C GLN A 58 -5.69 -0.09 16.62
N CYS A 59 -6.28 -0.81 15.68
CA CYS A 59 -5.62 -1.92 15.01
C CYS A 59 -5.57 -1.71 13.49
N VAL A 60 -4.40 -1.88 12.91
CA VAL A 60 -4.17 -1.82 11.46
C VAL A 60 -4.00 -3.22 10.92
N LEU A 61 -4.80 -3.58 9.91
CA LEU A 61 -4.61 -4.79 9.12
C LEU A 61 -3.69 -4.47 7.93
N VAL A 62 -2.63 -5.25 7.74
CA VAL A 62 -1.82 -5.18 6.51
C VAL A 62 -2.01 -6.47 5.72
N LEU A 63 -2.59 -6.34 4.53
CA LEU A 63 -2.77 -7.42 3.55
C LEU A 63 -1.49 -7.51 2.72
N VAL A 64 -0.78 -8.64 2.83
CA VAL A 64 0.58 -8.79 2.30
C VAL A 64 0.60 -9.70 1.08
N GLY A 65 1.17 -9.19 -0.01
CA GLY A 65 1.54 -9.97 -1.18
C GLY A 65 3.02 -10.32 -1.22
N GLY A 66 3.43 -10.96 -2.30
CA GLY A 66 4.84 -11.14 -2.64
C GLY A 66 5.42 -9.90 -3.35
N GLY A 67 6.76 -9.84 -3.43
CA GLY A 67 7.45 -8.79 -4.17
C GLY A 67 7.56 -7.45 -3.43
N ASN A 68 7.91 -6.39 -4.19
CA ASN A 68 8.23 -5.08 -3.61
C ASN A 68 7.05 -4.40 -2.94
N ASN A 69 5.85 -4.48 -3.54
CA ASN A 69 4.64 -3.89 -2.94
C ASN A 69 4.34 -4.46 -1.55
N GLY A 70 4.48 -5.80 -1.40
CA GLY A 70 4.40 -6.46 -0.10
C GLY A 70 5.53 -6.02 0.84
N GLY A 71 6.72 -5.77 0.31
CA GLY A 71 7.85 -5.22 1.05
C GLY A 71 7.55 -3.83 1.61
N ASP A 72 7.06 -2.91 0.77
CA ASP A 72 6.64 -1.56 1.18
C ASP A 72 5.61 -1.62 2.32
N GLY A 73 4.59 -2.50 2.19
CA GLY A 73 3.58 -2.71 3.23
C GLY A 73 4.17 -3.27 4.53
N LEU A 74 5.12 -4.21 4.45
CA LEU A 74 5.76 -4.82 5.63
C LEU A 74 6.66 -3.84 6.37
N PHE A 75 7.46 -3.04 5.67
CA PHE A 75 8.28 -2.01 6.31
C PHE A 75 7.41 -0.87 6.87
N ALA A 76 6.30 -0.52 6.19
CA ALA A 76 5.32 0.41 6.74
C ALA A 76 4.65 -0.14 8.02
N ALA A 77 4.34 -1.43 8.05
CA ALA A 77 3.83 -2.12 9.25
C ALA A 77 4.83 -2.03 10.41
N ALA A 78 6.12 -2.30 10.15
CA ALA A 78 7.18 -2.16 11.13
C ALA A 78 7.26 -0.73 11.69
N ALA A 79 7.22 0.27 10.81
CA ALA A 79 7.27 1.67 11.20
C ALA A 79 6.04 2.09 12.04
N LEU A 80 4.86 1.58 11.74
CA LEU A 80 3.65 1.81 12.54
C LEU A 80 3.75 1.15 13.92
N ALA A 81 4.19 -0.12 13.98
CA ALA A 81 4.35 -0.84 15.24
C ALA A 81 5.40 -0.18 16.15
N GLN A 82 6.53 0.29 15.59
CA GLN A 82 7.55 1.05 16.33
C GLN A 82 7.01 2.37 16.90
N ARG A 83 5.98 2.95 16.28
CA ARG A 83 5.28 4.14 16.78
C ARG A 83 4.17 3.82 17.77
N GLY A 84 3.97 2.53 18.12
CA GLY A 84 3.00 2.09 19.14
C GLY A 84 1.64 1.66 18.60
N TRP A 85 1.44 1.59 17.28
CA TRP A 85 0.21 1.06 16.68
C TRP A 85 0.16 -0.47 16.81
N ARG A 86 -1.02 -1.02 17.06
CA ARG A 86 -1.24 -2.46 16.92
C ARG A 86 -1.37 -2.80 15.44
N VAL A 87 -0.54 -3.71 14.95
CA VAL A 87 -0.52 -4.10 13.53
C VAL A 87 -0.62 -5.62 13.38
N GLU A 88 -1.58 -6.04 12.56
CA GLU A 88 -1.76 -7.45 12.20
C GLU A 88 -1.47 -7.66 10.71
N LEU A 89 -0.72 -8.72 10.41
CA LEU A 89 -0.24 -9.06 9.08
C LEU A 89 -0.97 -10.30 8.56
N ALA A 90 -1.73 -10.16 7.47
CA ALA A 90 -2.38 -11.27 6.79
C ALA A 90 -1.73 -11.49 5.42
N GLN A 91 -1.04 -12.61 5.27
CA GLN A 91 -0.42 -12.99 4.00
C GLN A 91 -1.49 -13.53 3.03
N VAL A 92 -1.67 -12.83 1.91
CA VAL A 92 -2.70 -13.15 0.91
C VAL A 92 -2.17 -14.11 -0.15
N MET A 93 -0.99 -13.81 -0.70
CA MET A 93 -0.40 -14.60 -1.78
C MET A 93 1.11 -14.36 -1.93
N GLY A 94 1.75 -15.29 -2.64
CA GLY A 94 3.19 -15.21 -2.91
C GLY A 94 4.07 -15.45 -1.68
N GLN A 95 5.37 -15.37 -1.86
CA GLN A 95 6.34 -15.37 -0.76
C GLN A 95 6.53 -13.93 -0.30
N PRO A 96 6.36 -13.61 0.98
CA PRO A 96 6.53 -12.25 1.49
C PRO A 96 8.00 -11.82 1.37
N HIS A 97 8.22 -10.54 1.29
CA HIS A 97 9.57 -9.96 1.33
C HIS A 97 10.25 -10.33 2.65
N GLU A 98 11.34 -11.13 2.59
CA GLU A 98 11.94 -11.76 3.77
C GLU A 98 12.39 -10.74 4.81
N ALA A 99 13.18 -9.74 4.40
CA ALA A 99 13.67 -8.71 5.31
C ALA A 99 12.52 -7.83 5.86
N GLY A 100 11.49 -7.52 5.06
CA GLY A 100 10.32 -6.77 5.51
C GLY A 100 9.51 -7.55 6.55
N MET A 101 9.31 -8.86 6.33
CA MET A 101 8.60 -9.71 7.31
C MET A 101 9.38 -9.82 8.62
N ALA A 102 10.70 -9.98 8.57
CA ALA A 102 11.54 -10.00 9.76
C ALA A 102 11.42 -8.67 10.52
N ALA A 103 11.59 -7.54 9.83
CA ALA A 103 11.49 -6.21 10.44
C ALA A 103 10.12 -5.96 11.09
N ALA A 104 9.02 -6.38 10.43
CA ALA A 104 7.68 -6.22 10.98
C ALA A 104 7.47 -7.06 12.25
N LEU A 105 7.93 -8.32 12.26
CA LEU A 105 7.83 -9.19 13.44
C LEU A 105 8.70 -8.69 14.60
N ASP A 106 9.92 -8.25 14.32
CA ASP A 106 10.84 -7.67 15.31
C ASP A 106 10.25 -6.37 15.92
N ALA A 107 9.49 -5.60 15.15
CA ALA A 107 8.78 -4.42 15.63
C ALA A 107 7.52 -4.74 16.46
N GLY A 108 7.10 -6.01 16.53
CA GLY A 108 5.94 -6.45 17.31
C GLY A 108 4.64 -6.63 16.53
N CYS A 109 4.68 -6.62 15.19
CA CYS A 109 3.53 -6.99 14.37
C CYS A 109 3.14 -8.45 14.59
N ILE A 110 1.85 -8.75 14.50
CA ILE A 110 1.29 -10.09 14.76
C ILE A 110 0.83 -10.70 13.44
N ARG A 111 1.23 -11.92 13.15
CA ARG A 111 0.70 -12.67 11.99
C ARG A 111 -0.65 -13.26 12.32
N VAL A 112 -1.61 -13.08 11.40
CA VAL A 112 -2.93 -13.70 11.46
C VAL A 112 -3.20 -14.47 10.18
N SER A 113 -3.95 -15.54 10.26
CA SER A 113 -4.41 -16.26 9.06
C SER A 113 -5.54 -15.48 8.38
N LEU A 114 -5.71 -15.67 7.06
CA LEU A 114 -6.82 -15.03 6.33
C LEU A 114 -8.20 -15.40 6.89
N GLY A 115 -8.33 -16.60 7.52
CA GLY A 115 -9.57 -17.04 8.14
C GLY A 115 -9.88 -16.30 9.44
N GLU A 116 -8.88 -15.81 10.14
CA GLU A 116 -9.03 -15.08 11.41
C GLU A 116 -9.36 -13.60 11.19
N VAL A 117 -8.98 -13.00 10.04
CA VAL A 117 -9.18 -11.58 9.76
C VAL A 117 -10.60 -11.12 10.06
N THR A 118 -11.61 -11.89 9.66
CA THR A 118 -13.02 -11.51 9.85
C THR A 118 -13.52 -11.64 11.29
N SER A 119 -12.72 -12.20 12.19
CA SER A 119 -13.02 -12.36 13.62
C SER A 119 -12.44 -11.25 14.48
N HIS A 120 -11.60 -10.40 13.91
CA HIS A 120 -10.97 -9.26 14.58
C HIS A 120 -11.65 -7.94 14.18
N SER A 121 -11.25 -6.86 14.83
CA SER A 121 -11.69 -5.50 14.51
C SER A 121 -10.48 -4.66 14.08
N TYR A 122 -10.67 -3.86 13.05
CA TYR A 122 -9.63 -2.98 12.51
C TYR A 122 -10.19 -1.59 12.26
N ASP A 123 -9.33 -0.58 12.41
CA ASP A 123 -9.63 0.82 12.16
C ASP A 123 -9.17 1.26 10.76
N LEU A 124 -8.18 0.56 10.21
CA LEU A 124 -7.64 0.76 8.85
C LEU A 124 -7.15 -0.58 8.31
N ALA A 125 -7.32 -0.79 7.01
CA ALA A 125 -6.62 -1.84 6.28
C ALA A 125 -5.63 -1.22 5.28
N ILE A 126 -4.44 -1.83 5.14
CA ILE A 126 -3.45 -1.48 4.12
C ILE A 126 -3.41 -2.61 3.11
N ASP A 127 -3.72 -2.30 1.85
CA ASP A 127 -3.61 -3.21 0.73
C ASP A 127 -2.22 -3.10 0.10
N ALA A 128 -1.35 -4.05 0.43
CA ALA A 128 0.00 -4.19 -0.10
C ALA A 128 0.17 -5.54 -0.83
N VAL A 129 -0.88 -6.00 -1.53
CA VAL A 129 -0.84 -7.33 -2.18
C VAL A 129 -0.24 -7.25 -3.57
N LEU A 130 -0.76 -6.38 -4.44
CA LEU A 130 -0.32 -6.23 -5.83
C LEU A 130 -0.11 -4.74 -6.16
N GLY A 131 1.07 -4.38 -6.67
CA GLY A 131 1.38 -3.08 -7.26
C GLY A 131 1.50 -3.17 -8.79
N ILE A 132 2.29 -2.28 -9.43
CA ILE A 132 2.48 -2.21 -10.90
C ILE A 132 2.95 -3.53 -11.54
N GLY A 133 3.43 -4.48 -10.74
CA GLY A 133 3.81 -5.83 -11.21
C GLY A 133 2.68 -6.84 -11.16
N GLY A 134 1.52 -6.46 -10.64
CA GLY A 134 0.36 -7.34 -10.50
C GLY A 134 -0.30 -7.69 -11.82
N ARG A 135 -1.16 -8.71 -11.79
CA ARG A 135 -2.07 -9.05 -12.89
C ARG A 135 -3.46 -8.53 -12.53
N PRO A 136 -4.31 -8.22 -13.53
CA PRO A 136 -5.72 -7.94 -13.31
C PRO A 136 -6.41 -9.07 -12.53
N GLY A 137 -7.34 -8.68 -11.67
CA GLY A 137 -8.08 -9.60 -10.79
C GLY A 137 -7.37 -9.92 -9.48
N ILE A 138 -8.18 -10.35 -8.50
CA ILE A 138 -7.72 -10.73 -7.16
C ILE A 138 -8.21 -12.13 -6.79
N PRO A 139 -7.50 -12.87 -5.92
CA PRO A 139 -7.96 -14.17 -5.47
C PRO A 139 -9.24 -14.06 -4.62
N GLN A 140 -10.08 -15.09 -4.68
CA GLN A 140 -11.37 -15.11 -3.97
C GLN A 140 -11.24 -14.86 -2.45
N SER A 141 -10.11 -15.25 -1.85
CA SER A 141 -9.83 -14.95 -0.44
C SER A 141 -9.77 -13.44 -0.17
N LEU A 142 -9.13 -12.69 -1.07
CA LEU A 142 -9.03 -11.24 -0.96
C LEU A 142 -10.37 -10.55 -1.29
N GLU A 143 -11.13 -11.04 -2.28
CA GLU A 143 -12.48 -10.54 -2.56
C GLU A 143 -13.42 -10.62 -1.35
N ARG A 144 -13.33 -11.74 -0.60
CA ARG A 144 -14.12 -11.92 0.63
C ARG A 144 -13.71 -10.92 1.71
N ILE A 145 -12.41 -10.67 1.86
CA ILE A 145 -11.90 -9.69 2.82
C ILE A 145 -12.31 -8.27 2.40
N ASP A 146 -12.15 -7.90 1.13
CA ASP A 146 -12.60 -6.59 0.61
C ASP A 146 -14.11 -6.37 0.86
N THR A 147 -14.92 -7.37 0.55
CA THR A 147 -16.36 -7.32 0.81
C THR A 147 -16.67 -7.14 2.30
N TRP A 148 -15.93 -7.83 3.17
CA TRP A 148 -16.11 -7.72 4.62
C TRP A 148 -15.64 -6.36 5.15
N LEU A 149 -14.51 -5.81 4.68
CA LEU A 149 -14.02 -4.48 5.03
C LEU A 149 -15.05 -3.39 4.65
N ARG A 150 -15.58 -3.46 3.43
CA ARG A 150 -16.62 -2.53 2.96
C ARG A 150 -17.91 -2.60 3.77
N ALA A 151 -18.36 -3.83 4.09
CA ALA A 151 -19.57 -4.02 4.90
C ALA A 151 -19.44 -3.44 6.31
N ARG A 152 -18.22 -3.31 6.83
CA ARG A 152 -17.90 -2.71 8.13
C ARG A 152 -17.43 -1.26 8.05
N GLN A 153 -17.39 -0.70 6.84
CA GLN A 153 -16.91 0.67 6.60
C GLN A 153 -15.47 0.89 7.09
N ILE A 154 -14.62 -0.17 7.08
CA ILE A 154 -13.20 -0.07 7.39
C ILE A 154 -12.50 0.51 6.17
N PRO A 155 -11.86 1.69 6.27
CA PRO A 155 -11.17 2.29 5.14
C PRO A 155 -9.97 1.44 4.71
N VAL A 156 -9.69 1.44 3.40
CA VAL A 156 -8.53 0.76 2.82
C VAL A 156 -7.59 1.80 2.23
N LEU A 157 -6.32 1.75 2.64
CA LEU A 157 -5.21 2.47 2.03
C LEU A 157 -4.48 1.51 1.08
N ALA A 158 -4.57 1.74 -0.23
CA ALA A 158 -3.83 0.96 -1.21
C ALA A 158 -2.40 1.50 -1.40
N VAL A 159 -1.44 0.57 -1.43
CA VAL A 159 -0.03 0.85 -1.72
C VAL A 159 0.20 0.74 -3.22
N ASP A 160 0.62 1.81 -3.84
CA ASP A 160 0.86 2.01 -5.26
C ASP A 160 -0.41 2.05 -6.11
N LEU A 161 -1.24 1.04 -6.07
CA LEU A 161 -2.56 0.96 -6.70
C LEU A 161 -3.42 -0.11 -6.00
N PRO A 162 -4.75 0.00 -6.02
CA PRO A 162 -5.61 -1.06 -5.51
C PRO A 162 -5.31 -2.40 -6.17
N SER A 163 -5.07 -3.43 -5.36
CA SER A 163 -4.75 -4.76 -5.86
C SER A 163 -5.81 -5.28 -6.83
N GLY A 164 -5.36 -5.81 -7.95
CA GLY A 164 -6.22 -6.33 -9.03
C GLY A 164 -6.49 -5.35 -10.16
N LEU A 165 -6.11 -4.07 -10.04
CA LEU A 165 -6.13 -3.15 -11.18
C LEU A 165 -4.93 -3.39 -12.10
N ASP A 166 -5.14 -3.18 -13.41
CA ASP A 166 -4.05 -3.09 -14.38
C ASP A 166 -3.51 -1.66 -14.41
N ALA A 167 -2.22 -1.50 -14.08
CA ALA A 167 -1.56 -0.20 -14.05
C ALA A 167 -1.62 0.58 -15.39
N ASN A 168 -1.75 -0.13 -16.51
CA ASN A 168 -1.66 0.42 -17.87
C ASN A 168 -3.01 0.66 -18.55
N SER A 169 -4.12 0.28 -17.92
CA SER A 169 -5.47 0.43 -18.47
C SER A 169 -6.49 0.93 -17.47
N GLY A 170 -7.70 1.20 -17.94
CA GLY A 170 -8.86 1.50 -17.09
C GLY A 170 -9.79 0.31 -16.91
N GLU A 171 -9.42 -0.87 -17.40
CA GLU A 171 -10.22 -2.08 -17.31
C GLU A 171 -10.15 -2.67 -15.91
N VAL A 172 -11.27 -3.26 -15.46
CA VAL A 172 -11.40 -3.88 -14.14
C VAL A 172 -12.07 -5.24 -14.27
N GLU A 173 -11.41 -6.27 -13.78
CA GLU A 173 -11.99 -7.60 -13.61
C GLU A 173 -12.54 -7.75 -12.18
N SER A 174 -11.65 -7.83 -11.20
CA SER A 174 -11.95 -7.73 -9.78
C SER A 174 -10.78 -7.04 -9.08
N CYS A 175 -11.08 -6.18 -8.11
CA CYS A 175 -10.05 -5.42 -7.42
C CYS A 175 -10.49 -5.04 -5.99
N VAL A 176 -9.53 -4.62 -5.18
CA VAL A 176 -9.78 -3.99 -3.89
C VAL A 176 -10.40 -2.61 -4.09
N HIS A 177 -11.32 -2.25 -3.18
CA HIS A 177 -11.93 -0.93 -3.14
C HIS A 177 -11.20 -0.05 -2.13
N ALA A 178 -10.28 0.76 -2.59
CA ALA A 178 -9.54 1.67 -1.73
C ALA A 178 -10.35 2.96 -1.46
N ALA A 179 -10.31 3.41 -0.20
CA ALA A 179 -10.73 4.75 0.18
C ALA A 179 -9.62 5.77 -0.11
N TYR A 180 -8.36 5.32 -0.03
CA TYR A 180 -7.16 6.11 -0.28
C TYR A 180 -6.14 5.27 -1.05
N THR A 181 -5.40 5.91 -1.93
CA THR A 181 -4.27 5.28 -2.63
C THR A 181 -3.05 6.17 -2.54
N ILE A 182 -1.94 5.64 -2.05
CA ILE A 182 -0.64 6.30 -2.10
C ILE A 182 0.19 5.65 -3.20
N THR A 183 0.61 6.45 -4.18
CA THR A 183 1.38 5.96 -5.32
C THR A 183 2.72 6.67 -5.42
N PHE A 184 3.69 6.05 -6.06
CA PHE A 184 5.09 6.49 -6.07
C PHE A 184 5.55 6.86 -7.47
N SER A 185 6.47 7.82 -7.56
CA SER A 185 7.12 8.29 -8.79
C SER A 185 6.17 9.00 -9.76
N SER A 186 5.07 8.36 -10.14
CA SER A 186 4.11 8.85 -11.14
C SER A 186 2.74 8.25 -10.94
N LEU A 187 1.72 8.90 -11.49
CA LEU A 187 0.41 8.29 -11.66
C LEU A 187 0.49 7.18 -12.72
N LYS A 188 -0.35 6.15 -12.57
CA LYS A 188 -0.56 5.09 -13.56
C LYS A 188 -1.90 5.31 -14.25
N TRP A 189 -2.12 4.69 -15.40
CA TRP A 189 -3.37 4.85 -16.15
C TRP A 189 -4.61 4.45 -15.34
N CYS A 190 -4.54 3.40 -14.53
CA CYS A 190 -5.65 2.98 -13.67
C CYS A 190 -6.11 4.06 -12.67
N HIS A 191 -5.23 5.01 -12.31
CA HIS A 191 -5.57 6.09 -11.39
C HIS A 191 -6.48 7.15 -12.01
N ILE A 192 -6.49 7.27 -13.34
CA ILE A 192 -7.23 8.33 -14.05
C ILE A 192 -8.26 7.80 -15.04
N ALA A 193 -8.10 6.57 -15.53
CA ALA A 193 -8.99 5.97 -16.51
C ALA A 193 -10.18 5.27 -15.86
N HIS A 194 -11.38 5.48 -16.41
CA HIS A 194 -12.59 4.79 -15.96
C HIS A 194 -12.72 3.42 -16.63
N PRO A 195 -13.27 2.41 -15.91
CA PRO A 195 -13.84 2.47 -14.57
C PRO A 195 -12.82 2.35 -13.41
N ALA A 196 -11.54 2.06 -13.64
CA ALA A 196 -10.54 1.77 -12.61
C ALA A 196 -10.38 2.90 -11.59
N ALA A 197 -10.36 4.15 -12.02
CA ALA A 197 -10.15 5.32 -11.16
C ALA A 197 -11.12 5.40 -9.98
N ARG A 198 -12.35 4.85 -10.12
CA ARG A 198 -13.34 4.86 -9.02
C ARG A 198 -12.97 3.98 -7.82
N TYR A 199 -12.02 3.06 -8.01
CA TYR A 199 -11.56 2.14 -6.97
C TYR A 199 -10.34 2.65 -6.21
N CYS A 200 -9.74 3.76 -6.68
CA CYS A 200 -8.53 4.33 -6.10
C CYS A 200 -8.81 5.27 -4.91
N GLY A 201 -10.05 5.75 -4.76
CA GLY A 201 -10.40 6.71 -3.71
C GLY A 201 -9.64 8.03 -3.83
N GLU A 202 -9.27 8.61 -2.71
CA GLU A 202 -8.42 9.80 -2.66
C GLU A 202 -6.97 9.42 -2.98
N LEU A 203 -6.34 10.12 -3.92
CA LEU A 203 -5.05 9.76 -4.48
C LEU A 203 -3.94 10.71 -4.03
N GLU A 204 -2.92 10.17 -3.39
CA GLU A 204 -1.68 10.88 -3.04
C GLU A 204 -0.51 10.33 -3.87
N ALA A 205 0.17 11.22 -4.60
CA ALA A 205 1.37 10.86 -5.36
C ALA A 205 2.63 11.36 -4.63
N VAL A 206 3.45 10.44 -4.16
CA VAL A 206 4.75 10.72 -3.55
C VAL A 206 5.80 10.84 -4.65
N SER A 207 6.32 12.04 -4.84
CA SER A 207 7.41 12.27 -5.79
C SER A 207 8.76 11.98 -5.13
N TYR A 208 9.51 11.08 -5.72
CA TYR A 208 10.94 11.00 -5.43
C TYR A 208 11.62 12.16 -6.16
N THR A 209 12.08 13.16 -5.43
CA THR A 209 12.41 14.52 -5.88
C THR A 209 13.45 14.65 -7.01
N HIS A 210 13.90 13.57 -7.64
CA HIS A 210 14.87 13.58 -8.74
C HIS A 210 14.64 12.52 -9.83
N LEU A 211 13.45 11.86 -9.86
CA LEU A 211 13.14 10.97 -10.98
C LEU A 211 12.78 11.81 -12.23
N THR A 212 13.70 11.89 -13.19
CA THR A 212 13.38 12.40 -14.51
C THR A 212 12.51 11.38 -15.26
N LEU A 213 11.20 11.54 -15.16
CA LEU A 213 10.24 10.76 -15.94
C LEU A 213 10.18 11.33 -17.37
N PRO A 214 10.07 10.47 -18.40
CA PRO A 214 9.88 10.95 -19.75
C PRO A 214 8.52 11.67 -19.84
N THR A 215 8.56 12.99 -19.99
CA THR A 215 7.39 13.76 -20.39
C THR A 215 7.02 13.37 -21.81
N LYS A 216 5.90 12.68 -22.02
CA LYS A 216 5.30 12.59 -23.34
C LYS A 216 4.80 13.98 -23.73
N ALA A 217 5.39 14.51 -24.81
CA ALA A 217 4.84 15.63 -25.55
C ALA A 217 3.51 15.21 -26.22
#